data_2037c1c2c15671c993c803af33d3fa2d
#
_entry.id   2037c1c2c15671c993c803af33d3fa2d
#
_cell.length_a   1.000
_cell.length_b   1.000
_cell.length_c   1.000
_cell.angle_alpha   90.00
_cell.angle_beta   90.00
_cell.angle_gamma   90.00
#
_symmetry.space_group_name_H-M   'P 1'
#
loop_
_entity.id
_entity.type
_entity.pdbx_description
1 polymer ?
#
loop_
_entity_poly.entity_id
_entity_poly.type
_entity_poly.pdbx_seq_one_letter_code
_entity_poly.pdbx_strand_id
1 'polypeptide(L)'
;MNIIETHDLCKQYGNALRVAHLDLDVPEGSVYGFLGPNGAGKSTTLKMILGLVRPTAGSIRVLGKNMDSKNRLAVLRQVGSLIESPSYYGHLTGEENLRIVQTLRGVPEKNIREVLQIV
;
A
#
# COMPACT_ATOMS: atom_id res chain seq x y z
N MET A 1 -2.89 -4.76 18.81
CA MET A 1 -3.34 -5.31 17.53
C MET A 1 -2.39 -4.90 16.43
N ASN A 2 -2.04 -5.81 15.55
CA ASN A 2 -1.19 -5.50 14.41
C ASN A 2 -2.06 -5.04 13.23
N ILE A 3 -1.67 -3.93 12.61
CA ILE A 3 -2.38 -3.36 11.47
C ILE A 3 -1.90 -3.97 10.14
N ILE A 4 -0.65 -4.40 10.11
CA ILE A 4 -0.06 -5.14 8.99
C ILE A 4 0.67 -6.34 9.56
N GLU A 5 0.40 -7.51 8.98
CA GLU A 5 1.07 -8.76 9.33
C GLU A 5 1.47 -9.49 8.07
N THR A 6 2.69 -10.02 8.04
CA THR A 6 3.10 -10.95 6.99
C THR A 6 3.67 -12.21 7.64
N HIS A 7 3.40 -13.35 7.04
CA HIS A 7 3.88 -14.64 7.51
C HIS A 7 4.55 -15.38 6.35
N ASP A 8 5.83 -15.66 6.55
CA ASP A 8 6.65 -16.41 5.60
C ASP A 8 6.53 -15.88 4.16
N LEU A 9 6.50 -14.55 4.03
CA LEU A 9 6.25 -13.89 2.77
C LEU A 9 7.43 -14.01 1.83
N CYS A 10 7.18 -14.52 0.62
CA CYS A 10 8.19 -14.71 -0.40
C CYS A 10 7.74 -14.13 -1.73
N LYS A 11 8.70 -13.56 -2.47
CA LYS A 11 8.51 -13.18 -3.86
C LYS A 11 9.72 -13.54 -4.69
N GLN A 12 9.49 -14.33 -5.72
CA GLN A 12 10.52 -14.77 -6.65
C GLN A 12 10.13 -14.38 -8.07
N TYR A 13 11.07 -13.78 -8.78
CA TYR A 13 10.95 -13.49 -10.21
C TYR A 13 11.97 -14.35 -10.96
N GLY A 14 11.49 -15.36 -11.70
CA GLY A 14 12.40 -16.30 -12.35
C GLY A 14 13.30 -16.99 -11.33
N ASN A 15 14.60 -16.78 -11.41
CA ASN A 15 15.57 -17.33 -10.46
C ASN A 15 15.97 -16.34 -9.35
N ALA A 16 15.40 -15.12 -9.37
CA ALA A 16 15.74 -14.06 -8.40
C ALA A 16 14.71 -14.04 -7.25
N LEU A 17 15.17 -14.40 -6.06
CA LEU A 17 14.37 -14.30 -4.83
C LEU A 17 14.49 -12.86 -4.29
N ARG A 18 13.44 -12.06 -4.44
CA ARG A 18 13.42 -10.65 -4.04
C ARG A 18 13.01 -10.45 -2.60
N VAL A 19 12.10 -11.28 -2.11
CA VAL A 19 11.65 -11.27 -0.72
C VAL A 19 11.69 -12.72 -0.24
N ALA A 20 12.36 -12.96 0.90
CA ALA A 20 12.61 -14.29 1.41
C ALA A 20 12.10 -14.41 2.85
N HIS A 21 11.05 -15.20 3.03
CA HIS A 21 10.52 -15.59 4.35
C HIS A 21 10.34 -14.40 5.30
N LEU A 22 9.68 -13.34 4.84
CA LEU A 22 9.52 -12.12 5.61
C LEU A 22 8.32 -12.21 6.56
N ASP A 23 8.61 -12.03 7.84
CA ASP A 23 7.60 -11.91 8.88
C ASP A 23 7.61 -10.48 9.40
N LEU A 24 6.48 -9.77 9.27
CA LEU A 24 6.28 -8.42 9.77
C LEU A 24 5.10 -8.37 10.71
N ASP A 25 5.27 -7.63 11.80
CA ASP A 25 4.20 -7.31 12.74
C ASP A 25 4.25 -5.81 12.98
N VAL A 26 3.35 -5.07 12.34
CA VAL A 26 3.27 -3.61 12.48
C VAL A 26 2.11 -3.27 13.42
N PRO A 27 2.40 -2.78 14.63
CA PRO A 27 1.33 -2.42 15.57
C PRO A 27 0.49 -1.25 15.09
N GLU A 28 -0.78 -1.28 15.43
CA GLU A 28 -1.68 -0.16 15.19
C GLU A 28 -1.17 1.11 15.90
N GLY A 29 -1.30 2.25 15.24
CA GLY A 29 -0.89 3.54 15.80
C GLY A 29 0.61 3.78 15.86
N SER A 30 1.41 2.93 15.22
CA SER A 30 2.88 3.05 15.22
C SER A 30 3.41 3.69 13.94
N VAL A 31 4.63 4.21 14.03
CA VAL A 31 5.46 4.53 12.87
C VAL A 31 6.52 3.43 12.77
N TYR A 32 6.45 2.65 11.72
CA TYR A 32 7.30 1.48 11.55
C TYR A 32 8.35 1.74 10.46
N GLY A 33 9.62 1.66 10.83
CA GLY A 33 10.74 1.82 9.90
C GLY A 33 11.01 0.52 9.14
N PHE A 34 11.07 0.60 7.81
CA PHE A 34 11.40 -0.52 6.95
C PHE A 34 12.61 -0.14 6.11
N LEU A 35 13.79 -0.51 6.62
CA LEU A 35 15.07 -0.05 6.09
C LEU A 35 15.79 -1.14 5.32
N GLY A 36 16.57 -0.73 4.34
CA GLY A 36 17.45 -1.60 3.58
C GLY A 36 18.01 -0.87 2.36
N PRO A 37 19.06 -1.38 1.75
CA PRO A 37 19.62 -0.78 0.53
C PRO A 37 18.67 -0.93 -0.65
N ASN A 38 18.89 -0.17 -1.71
CA ASN A 38 18.15 -0.31 -2.96
C ASN A 38 18.31 -1.75 -3.48
N GLY A 39 17.20 -2.33 -3.93
CA GLY A 39 17.21 -3.72 -4.38
C GLY A 39 17.04 -4.77 -3.29
N ALA A 40 16.83 -4.34 -2.02
CA ALA A 40 16.60 -5.26 -0.89
C ALA A 40 15.17 -5.79 -0.81
N GLY A 41 14.31 -5.49 -1.77
CA GLY A 41 12.93 -5.99 -1.80
C GLY A 41 11.92 -5.09 -1.10
N LYS A 42 12.29 -3.87 -0.69
CA LYS A 42 11.38 -2.94 0.00
C LYS A 42 10.16 -2.56 -0.85
N SER A 43 10.40 -2.10 -2.07
CA SER A 43 9.30 -1.72 -2.98
C SER A 43 8.45 -2.93 -3.34
N THR A 44 9.05 -4.08 -3.56
CA THR A 44 8.32 -5.32 -3.84
C THR A 44 7.42 -5.71 -2.65
N THR A 45 7.94 -5.61 -1.44
CA THR A 45 7.17 -5.89 -0.22
C THR A 45 5.99 -4.93 -0.10
N LEU A 46 6.21 -3.62 -0.29
CA LEU A 46 5.13 -2.63 -0.24
C LEU A 46 4.07 -2.90 -1.31
N LYS A 47 4.48 -3.25 -2.52
CA LYS A 47 3.54 -3.60 -3.59
C LYS A 47 2.72 -4.85 -3.26
N MET A 48 3.31 -5.82 -2.59
CA MET A 48 2.57 -7.01 -2.14
C MET A 48 1.57 -6.66 -1.03
N ILE A 49 1.97 -5.83 -0.06
CA ILE A 49 1.08 -5.38 1.01
C ILE A 49 -0.13 -4.63 0.43
N LEU A 50 0.07 -3.86 -0.62
CA LEU A 50 -1.01 -3.13 -1.31
C LEU A 50 -1.80 -3.98 -2.31
N GLY A 51 -1.44 -5.23 -2.48
CA GLY A 51 -2.13 -6.11 -3.43
C GLY A 51 -1.82 -5.83 -4.90
N LEU A 52 -0.79 -5.05 -5.19
CA LEU A 52 -0.36 -4.73 -6.56
C LEU A 52 0.46 -5.86 -7.19
N VAL A 53 1.11 -6.64 -6.35
CA VAL A 53 1.93 -7.79 -6.75
C VAL A 53 1.49 -8.98 -5.90
N ARG A 54 1.31 -10.11 -6.55
CA ARG A 54 0.92 -11.34 -5.84
C ARG A 54 2.16 -12.01 -5.24
N PRO A 55 2.11 -12.41 -3.95
CA PRO A 55 3.19 -13.20 -3.36
C PRO A 55 3.41 -14.53 -4.07
N THR A 56 4.64 -15.00 -4.09
CA THR A 56 4.95 -16.36 -4.53
C THR A 56 4.54 -17.37 -3.46
N ALA A 57 4.76 -17.00 -2.18
CA ALA A 57 4.37 -17.82 -1.03
C ALA A 57 4.14 -16.91 0.17
N GLY A 58 3.51 -17.45 1.20
CA GLY A 58 3.22 -16.74 2.42
C GLY A 58 1.89 -16.01 2.38
N SER A 59 1.61 -15.25 3.44
CA SER A 59 0.35 -14.53 3.59
C SER A 59 0.55 -13.12 4.09
N ILE A 60 -0.44 -12.27 3.77
CA ILE A 60 -0.46 -10.86 4.19
C ILE A 60 -1.83 -10.55 4.75
N ARG A 61 -1.86 -9.91 5.92
CA ARG A 61 -3.07 -9.35 6.50
C ARG A 61 -2.90 -7.87 6.72
N VAL A 62 -3.89 -7.10 6.32
CA VAL A 62 -3.94 -5.65 6.53
C VAL A 62 -5.31 -5.31 7.09
N LEU A 63 -5.33 -4.50 8.14
CA LEU A 63 -6.56 -4.14 8.85
C LEU A 63 -7.36 -5.38 9.30
N GLY A 64 -6.65 -6.45 9.67
CA GLY A 64 -7.25 -7.70 10.11
C GLY A 64 -7.83 -8.59 9.02
N LYS A 65 -7.63 -8.23 7.74
CA LYS A 65 -8.16 -8.98 6.59
C LYS A 65 -7.03 -9.50 5.72
N ASN A 66 -7.18 -10.70 5.18
CA ASN A 66 -6.24 -11.25 4.22
C ASN A 66 -6.26 -10.40 2.93
N MET A 67 -5.08 -10.07 2.42
CA MET A 67 -4.94 -9.34 1.16
C MET A 67 -5.08 -10.31 -0.02
N ASP A 68 -6.32 -10.59 -0.36
CA ASP A 68 -6.70 -11.41 -1.50
C ASP A 68 -7.62 -10.62 -2.43
N SER A 69 -8.04 -11.23 -3.53
CA SER A 69 -8.92 -10.59 -4.51
C SER A 69 -10.27 -10.19 -3.92
N LYS A 70 -10.72 -10.88 -2.88
CA LYS A 70 -12.01 -10.62 -2.22
C LYS A 70 -11.95 -9.37 -1.34
N ASN A 71 -10.87 -9.18 -0.59
CA ASN A 71 -10.75 -8.14 0.43
C ASN A 71 -10.00 -6.89 -0.03
N ARG A 72 -9.22 -7.00 -1.10
CA ARG A 72 -8.27 -5.96 -1.53
C ARG A 72 -8.88 -4.58 -1.64
N LEU A 73 -9.99 -4.43 -2.36
CA LEU A 73 -10.60 -3.13 -2.58
C LEU A 73 -11.11 -2.50 -1.28
N ALA A 74 -11.73 -3.29 -0.41
CA ALA A 74 -12.23 -2.81 0.87
C ALA A 74 -11.08 -2.32 1.76
N VAL A 75 -9.96 -3.04 1.77
CA VAL A 75 -8.76 -2.63 2.51
C VAL A 75 -8.15 -1.36 1.93
N LEU A 76 -7.96 -1.31 0.61
CA LEU A 76 -7.29 -0.18 -0.05
C LEU A 76 -8.07 1.14 0.07
N ARG A 77 -9.39 1.09 0.27
CA ARG A 77 -10.18 2.30 0.54
C ARG A 77 -9.79 2.99 1.84
N GLN A 78 -9.19 2.26 2.78
CA GLN A 78 -8.77 2.77 4.08
C GLN A 78 -7.26 3.02 4.16
N VAL A 79 -6.53 2.84 3.07
CA VAL A 79 -5.06 2.92 3.03
C VAL A 79 -4.62 4.02 2.08
N GLY A 80 -3.77 4.91 2.56
CA GLY A 80 -3.03 5.83 1.71
C GLY A 80 -1.67 5.23 1.38
N SER A 81 -1.18 5.43 0.16
CA SER A 81 0.09 4.86 -0.25
C SER A 81 0.87 5.79 -1.17
N LEU A 82 2.19 5.69 -1.05
CA LEU A 82 3.13 6.32 -1.95
C LEU A 82 4.31 5.38 -2.12
N ILE A 83 4.54 4.89 -3.33
CA ILE A 83 5.66 4.00 -3.65
C ILE A 83 6.54 4.70 -4.66
N GLU A 84 7.79 4.98 -4.27
CA GLU A 84 8.82 5.63 -5.09
C GLU A 84 8.46 7.06 -5.44
N SER A 85 7.49 7.29 -6.33
CA SER A 85 7.04 8.62 -6.73
C SER A 85 5.52 8.70 -6.77
N PRO A 86 4.95 9.90 -6.54
CA PRO A 86 3.51 10.07 -6.62
C PRO A 86 3.01 9.89 -8.05
N SER A 87 1.85 9.25 -8.18
CA SER A 87 1.14 9.13 -9.45
C SER A 87 0.08 10.22 -9.56
N TYR A 88 0.15 10.99 -10.63
CA TYR A 88 -0.82 12.06 -10.89
C TYR A 88 -0.93 12.33 -12.39
N TYR A 89 -2.01 12.99 -12.76
CA TYR A 89 -2.24 13.41 -14.14
C TYR A 89 -1.68 14.82 -14.33
N GLY A 90 -0.53 14.93 -14.98
CA GLY A 90 0.22 16.18 -15.10
C GLY A 90 -0.51 17.28 -15.91
N HIS A 91 -1.47 16.91 -16.75
CA HIS A 91 -2.28 17.86 -17.54
C HIS A 91 -3.50 18.38 -16.79
N LEU A 92 -3.79 17.86 -15.60
CA LEU A 92 -4.88 18.28 -14.74
C LEU A 92 -4.36 19.14 -13.59
N THR A 93 -5.23 19.99 -13.05
CA THR A 93 -4.91 20.76 -11.85
C THR A 93 -4.84 19.86 -10.62
N GLY A 94 -4.30 20.39 -9.51
CA GLY A 94 -4.30 19.67 -8.23
C GLY A 94 -5.71 19.32 -7.77
N GLU A 95 -6.65 20.25 -7.90
CA GLU A 95 -8.07 20.00 -7.57
C GLU A 95 -8.67 18.91 -8.42
N GLU A 96 -8.43 18.92 -9.73
CA GLU A 96 -8.92 17.88 -10.63
C GLU A 96 -8.33 16.49 -10.30
N ASN A 97 -7.05 16.43 -9.97
CA ASN A 97 -6.43 15.20 -9.51
C ASN A 97 -7.08 14.67 -8.24
N LEU A 98 -7.33 15.54 -7.25
CA LEU A 98 -7.99 15.16 -6.01
C LEU A 98 -9.43 14.71 -6.24
N ARG A 99 -10.12 15.29 -7.22
CA ARG A 99 -11.49 14.90 -7.56
C ARG A 99 -11.56 13.46 -8.06
N ILE A 100 -10.56 13.01 -8.82
CA ILE A 100 -10.47 11.61 -9.25
C ILE A 100 -10.35 10.69 -8.05
N VAL A 101 -9.44 11.01 -7.11
CA VAL A 101 -9.24 10.23 -5.89
C VAL A 101 -10.50 10.25 -5.03
N GLN A 102 -11.13 11.40 -4.88
CA GLN A 102 -12.37 11.56 -4.12
C GLN A 102 -13.47 10.64 -4.66
N THR A 103 -13.64 10.61 -5.98
CA THR A 103 -14.64 9.76 -6.63
C THR A 103 -14.34 8.28 -6.42
N LEU A 104 -13.08 7.87 -6.61
CA LEU A 104 -12.67 6.47 -6.47
C LEU A 104 -12.81 5.97 -5.02
N ARG A 105 -12.52 6.83 -4.05
CA ARG A 105 -12.61 6.48 -2.62
C ARG A 105 -14.01 6.61 -2.04
N GLY A 106 -14.90 7.32 -2.73
CA GLY A 106 -16.27 7.53 -2.25
C GLY A 106 -16.35 8.41 -1.00
N VAL A 107 -15.39 9.34 -0.84
CA VAL A 107 -15.37 10.28 0.30
C VAL A 107 -16.14 11.56 -0.07
N PRO A 108 -16.58 12.37 0.92
CA PRO A 108 -17.27 13.62 0.64
C PRO A 108 -16.45 14.60 -0.18
N GLU A 109 -17.08 15.31 -1.10
CA GLU A 109 -16.43 16.29 -1.98
C GLU A 109 -15.77 17.44 -1.19
N LYS A 110 -16.30 17.79 -0.03
CA LYS A 110 -15.72 18.81 0.85
C LYS A 110 -14.26 18.49 1.26
N ASN A 111 -13.89 17.21 1.25
CA ASN A 111 -12.54 16.79 1.62
C ASN A 111 -11.48 17.34 0.66
N ILE A 112 -11.83 17.60 -0.60
CA ILE A 112 -10.92 18.21 -1.57
C ILE A 112 -10.46 19.58 -1.08
N ARG A 113 -11.40 20.42 -0.65
CA ARG A 113 -11.11 21.76 -0.13
C ARG A 113 -10.29 21.69 1.15
N GLU A 114 -10.66 20.79 2.06
CA GLU A 114 -9.94 20.62 3.32
C GLU A 114 -8.49 20.23 3.09
N VAL A 115 -8.23 19.28 2.19
CA VAL A 115 -6.87 18.84 1.87
C VAL A 115 -6.06 19.96 1.22
N LEU A 116 -6.65 20.72 0.29
CA LEU A 116 -5.98 21.84 -0.37
C LEU A 116 -5.60 22.97 0.61
N GLN A 117 -6.36 23.14 1.69
CA GLN A 117 -6.04 24.12 2.74
C GLN A 117 -4.86 23.69 3.61
N ILE A 118 -4.61 22.39 3.74
CA ILE A 118 -3.50 21.86 4.53
C ILE A 118 -2.16 22.07 3.81
N VAL A 119 -2.16 21.98 2.50
CA VAL A 119 -0.96 22.14 1.66
C VAL A 119 -0.99 23.49 0.95
#